data_63b43b0f652c2836479da394a2ec87b3
#
_entry.id   63b43b0f652c2836479da394a2ec87b3
#
_cell.length_a   1.000
_cell.length_b   1.000
_cell.length_c   1.000
_cell.angle_alpha   90.00
_cell.angle_beta   90.00
_cell.angle_gamma   90.00
#
_symmetry.space_group_name_H-M   'P 1'
#
loop_
_entity.id
_entity.type
_entity.pdbx_description
1 polymer ?
#
loop_
_entity_poly.entity_id
_entity_poly.type
_entity_poly.pdbx_seq_one_letter_code
_entity_poly.pdbx_strand_id
1 'polypeptide(L)'
;MNDLNSVLIEGTIIEAARATADNRCMFSMLSVRYESDSVNGGTKKVELPLEVEVKLWRLAKACIENLPVGRRIRVVGRLEGEALAVGGGFERYCLRVVAEHVEFKPIKA
;
A
#
# COMPACT_ATOMS: atom_id res chain seq x y z
N MET A 1 7.75 -25.37 0.20
CA MET A 1 8.56 -24.18 -0.14
C MET A 1 7.66 -23.07 -0.64
N ASN A 2 7.87 -21.86 -0.17
CA ASN A 2 7.11 -20.71 -0.65
C ASN A 2 7.83 -20.03 -1.79
N ASP A 3 7.08 -19.62 -2.80
CA ASP A 3 7.65 -18.79 -3.85
C ASP A 3 7.96 -17.40 -3.32
N LEU A 4 8.95 -16.76 -3.92
CA LEU A 4 9.29 -15.38 -3.57
C LEU A 4 8.16 -14.44 -3.97
N ASN A 5 7.70 -13.68 -3.00
CA ASN A 5 6.68 -12.65 -3.20
C ASN A 5 7.05 -11.47 -2.27
N SER A 6 7.67 -10.47 -2.84
CA SER A 6 8.20 -9.34 -2.07
C SER A 6 7.89 -8.04 -2.77
N VAL A 7 7.43 -7.08 -1.98
CA VAL A 7 7.11 -5.72 -2.44
C VAL A 7 7.88 -4.75 -1.58
N LEU A 8 8.53 -3.79 -2.22
CA LEU A 8 9.17 -2.65 -1.57
C LEU A 8 8.62 -1.40 -2.25
N ILE A 9 7.87 -0.58 -1.51
CA ILE A 9 7.23 0.58 -2.10
C ILE A 9 7.26 1.78 -1.14
N GLU A 10 7.51 2.96 -1.69
CA GLU A 10 7.47 4.21 -0.96
C GLU A 10 6.30 5.05 -1.43
N GLY A 11 5.79 5.86 -0.53
CA GLY A 11 4.69 6.75 -0.88
C GLY A 11 4.27 7.63 0.27
N THR A 12 3.17 8.30 0.05
CA THR A 12 2.58 9.23 1.00
C THR A 12 1.21 8.69 1.43
N ILE A 13 0.91 8.78 2.71
CA ILE A 13 -0.38 8.36 3.23
C ILE A 13 -1.47 9.30 2.70
N ILE A 14 -2.49 8.73 2.07
CA ILE A 14 -3.66 9.47 1.57
C ILE A 14 -4.91 9.18 2.40
N GLU A 15 -4.98 8.03 3.05
CA GLU A 15 -6.00 7.73 4.05
C GLU A 15 -5.31 7.16 5.27
N ALA A 16 -5.58 7.75 6.44
CA ALA A 16 -4.98 7.32 7.70
C ALA A 16 -5.36 5.86 8.03
N ALA A 17 -4.50 5.19 8.78
CA ALA A 17 -4.75 3.82 9.18
C ALA A 17 -6.00 3.73 10.06
N ARG A 18 -6.85 2.76 9.75
CA ARG A 18 -8.06 2.46 10.50
C ARG A 18 -8.03 1.02 10.97
N ALA A 19 -8.49 0.79 12.18
CA ALA A 19 -8.60 -0.56 12.71
C ALA A 19 -9.67 -1.34 11.94
N THR A 20 -9.35 -2.58 11.64
CA THR A 20 -10.30 -3.53 11.06
C THR A 20 -10.52 -4.67 12.06
N ALA A 21 -11.36 -5.64 11.69
CA ALA A 21 -11.59 -6.81 12.54
C ALA A 21 -10.28 -7.57 12.80
N ASP A 22 -10.23 -8.32 13.89
CA ASP A 22 -9.11 -9.21 14.23
C ASP A 22 -7.77 -8.49 14.51
N ASN A 23 -7.82 -7.30 15.08
CA ASN A 23 -6.62 -6.55 15.46
C ASN A 23 -5.70 -6.24 14.28
N ARG A 24 -6.28 -5.95 13.14
CA ARG A 24 -5.57 -5.54 11.93
C ARG A 24 -5.87 -4.09 11.63
N CYS A 25 -5.15 -3.52 10.68
CA CYS A 25 -5.51 -2.20 10.17
C CYS A 25 -5.33 -2.15 8.66
N MET A 26 -5.93 -1.13 8.08
CA MET A 26 -5.75 -0.79 6.66
C MET A 26 -5.50 0.70 6.53
N PHE A 27 -4.64 1.05 5.61
CA PHE A 27 -4.44 2.43 5.21
C PHE A 27 -4.26 2.50 3.70
N SER A 28 -4.35 3.70 3.15
CA SER A 28 -4.10 3.92 1.73
C SER A 28 -2.92 4.84 1.54
N MET A 29 -2.10 4.54 0.55
CA MET A 29 -0.93 5.34 0.21
C MET A 29 -0.91 5.63 -1.28
N LEU A 30 -0.21 6.69 -1.65
CA LEU A 30 0.02 7.06 -3.04
C LEU A 30 1.50 6.97 -3.34
N SER A 31 1.87 6.11 -4.27
CA SER A 31 3.23 6.02 -4.77
C SER A 31 3.30 6.75 -6.10
N VAL A 32 4.31 7.61 -6.26
CA VAL A 32 4.44 8.47 -7.44
C VAL A 32 5.74 8.15 -8.15
N ARG A 33 5.66 8.04 -9.48
CA ARG A 33 6.82 7.89 -10.32
C ARG A 33 6.73 8.85 -11.49
N TYR A 34 7.87 9.31 -11.97
CA TYR A 34 7.97 10.13 -13.16
C TYR A 34 8.61 9.31 -14.26
N GLU A 35 7.97 9.29 -15.41
CA GLU A 35 8.41 8.53 -16.57
C GLU A 35 8.62 9.46 -17.76
N SER A 36 9.51 9.05 -18.67
CA SER A 36 9.67 9.76 -19.94
C SER A 36 8.42 9.59 -20.77
N ASP A 37 7.92 10.71 -21.31
CA ASP A 37 6.78 10.69 -22.22
C ASP A 37 7.31 10.68 -23.65
N SER A 38 7.27 9.50 -24.28
CA SER A 38 7.80 9.32 -25.64
C SER A 38 6.90 9.92 -26.72
N VAL A 39 5.65 10.23 -26.39
CA VAL A 39 4.69 10.78 -27.36
C VAL A 39 4.72 12.30 -27.37
N ASN A 40 4.67 12.92 -26.17
CA ASN A 40 4.58 14.37 -26.04
C ASN A 40 5.89 15.05 -25.65
N GLY A 41 6.93 14.27 -25.39
CA GLY A 41 8.20 14.75 -24.87
C GLY A 41 8.12 15.12 -23.40
N GLY A 42 9.27 15.27 -22.74
CA GLY A 42 9.34 15.57 -21.33
C GLY A 42 9.04 14.39 -20.44
N THR A 43 8.50 14.66 -19.26
CA THR A 43 8.16 13.63 -18.27
C THR A 43 6.68 13.68 -17.93
N LYS A 44 6.12 12.54 -17.60
CA LYS A 44 4.77 12.45 -17.07
C LYS A 44 4.78 11.84 -15.68
N LYS A 45 3.85 12.29 -14.87
CA LYS A 45 3.64 11.80 -13.52
C LYS A 45 2.70 10.59 -13.57
N VAL A 46 3.12 9.48 -12.96
CA VAL A 46 2.30 8.29 -12.83
C VAL A 46 2.01 8.08 -11.35
N GLU A 47 0.74 8.04 -11.00
CA GLU A 47 0.29 7.87 -9.62
C GLU A 47 -0.29 6.48 -9.44
N LEU A 48 0.12 5.81 -8.36
CA LEU A 48 -0.41 4.51 -7.97
C LEU A 48 -0.99 4.62 -6.56
N PRO A 49 -2.31 4.78 -6.44
CA PRO A 49 -2.96 4.65 -5.14
C PRO A 49 -3.11 3.16 -4.83
N LEU A 50 -2.83 2.79 -3.60
CA LEU A 50 -2.99 1.40 -3.19
C LEU A 50 -3.38 1.29 -1.73
N GLU A 51 -4.10 0.20 -1.43
CA GLU A 51 -4.45 -0.15 -0.08
C GLU A 51 -3.39 -1.08 0.49
N VAL A 52 -3.06 -0.87 1.76
CA VAL A 52 -2.11 -1.68 2.50
C VAL A 52 -2.80 -2.25 3.72
N GLU A 53 -2.75 -3.56 3.86
CA GLU A 53 -3.26 -4.26 5.03
C GLU A 53 -2.10 -4.60 5.96
N VAL A 54 -2.30 -4.41 7.26
CA VAL A 54 -1.35 -4.78 8.28
C VAL A 54 -2.00 -5.81 9.18
N LYS A 55 -1.49 -7.03 9.15
CA LYS A 55 -2.05 -8.17 9.89
C LYS A 55 -1.42 -8.37 11.27
N LEU A 56 -0.18 -7.90 11.46
CA LEU A 56 0.53 -8.03 12.72
C LEU A 56 0.06 -6.91 13.67
N TRP A 57 -0.51 -7.29 14.80
CA TRP A 57 -1.13 -6.31 15.72
C TRP A 57 -0.18 -5.20 16.18
N ARG A 58 1.07 -5.55 16.52
CA ARG A 58 2.04 -4.54 16.96
C ARG A 58 2.30 -3.49 15.89
N LEU A 59 2.45 -3.94 14.66
CA LEU A 59 2.67 -3.04 13.53
C LEU A 59 1.40 -2.25 13.22
N ALA A 60 0.24 -2.91 13.25
CA ALA A 60 -1.05 -2.26 13.03
C ALA A 60 -1.27 -1.14 14.05
N LYS A 61 -0.99 -1.40 15.32
CA LYS A 61 -1.13 -0.40 16.38
C LYS A 61 -0.20 0.81 16.13
N ALA A 62 1.04 0.54 15.77
CA ALA A 62 1.99 1.61 15.45
C ALA A 62 1.51 2.47 14.27
N CYS A 63 0.95 1.84 13.24
CA CYS A 63 0.41 2.54 12.09
C CYS A 63 -0.79 3.41 12.46
N ILE A 64 -1.71 2.88 13.26
CA ILE A 64 -2.89 3.64 13.71
C ILE A 64 -2.45 4.88 14.51
N GLU A 65 -1.43 4.74 15.35
CA GLU A 65 -0.97 5.83 16.18
C GLU A 65 -0.12 6.88 15.45
N ASN A 66 0.57 6.49 14.36
CA ASN A 66 1.66 7.29 13.80
C ASN A 66 1.54 7.65 12.30
N LEU A 67 0.46 7.27 11.64
CA LEU A 67 0.33 7.51 10.19
C LEU A 67 -0.77 8.50 9.83
N PRO A 68 -0.56 9.79 10.05
CA PRO A 68 -1.50 10.80 9.55
C PRO A 68 -1.37 10.94 8.03
N VAL A 69 -2.42 11.46 7.41
CA VAL A 69 -2.39 11.84 5.99
C VAL A 69 -1.21 12.78 5.74
N GLY A 70 -0.49 12.54 4.65
CA GLY A 70 0.69 13.32 4.29
C GLY A 70 2.02 12.74 4.76
N ARG A 71 1.99 11.75 5.64
CA ARG A 71 3.24 11.12 6.12
C ARG A 71 3.88 10.27 5.02
N ARG A 72 5.19 10.40 4.89
CA ARG A 72 5.98 9.58 3.96
C ARG A 72 6.40 8.29 4.64
N ILE A 73 6.23 7.18 3.93
CA ILE A 73 6.58 5.86 4.44
C ILE A 73 7.23 4.98 3.36
N ARG A 74 7.88 3.93 3.83
CA ARG A 74 8.33 2.82 2.99
C ARG A 74 7.70 1.54 3.54
N VAL A 75 7.08 0.77 2.67
CA VAL A 75 6.45 -0.50 3.05
C VAL A 75 7.25 -1.64 2.45
N VAL A 76 7.56 -2.63 3.27
CA VAL A 76 8.09 -3.92 2.84
C VAL A 76 7.02 -4.95 3.13
N GLY A 77 6.66 -5.74 2.15
CA GLY A 77 5.61 -6.73 2.32
C GLY A 77 5.49 -7.67 1.15
N ARG A 78 4.30 -8.15 0.94
CA ARG A 78 3.97 -9.06 -0.15
C ARG A 78 2.63 -8.71 -0.76
N LEU A 79 2.37 -9.26 -1.94
CA LEU A 79 1.06 -9.15 -2.56
C LEU A 79 0.16 -10.29 -2.10
N GLU A 80 -1.10 -9.97 -1.84
CA GLU A 80 -2.15 -10.97 -1.65
C GLU A 80 -3.30 -10.64 -2.59
N GLY A 81 -3.95 -11.66 -3.06
CA GLY A 81 -5.11 -11.51 -3.91
C GLY A 81 -6.34 -12.13 -3.28
N GLU A 82 -7.47 -11.56 -3.58
CA GLU A 82 -8.77 -12.09 -3.20
C GLU A 82 -9.61 -12.25 -4.45
N ALA A 83 -10.18 -13.44 -4.62
CA ALA A 83 -11.10 -13.68 -5.71
C ALA A 83 -12.47 -13.14 -5.33
N LEU A 84 -13.00 -12.27 -6.17
CA LEU A 84 -14.34 -11.73 -5.99
C LEU A 84 -15.25 -12.34 -7.06
N ALA A 85 -16.38 -12.91 -6.64
CA ALA A 85 -17.41 -13.36 -7.55
C ALA A 85 -18.10 -12.15 -8.17
N VAL A 86 -18.04 -12.06 -9.50
CA VAL A 86 -18.76 -11.03 -10.24
C VAL A 86 -19.88 -11.73 -10.97
N GLY A 87 -21.05 -11.11 -11.07
CA GLY A 87 -22.20 -11.69 -11.75
C GLY A 87 -21.85 -12.21 -13.15
N GLY A 88 -22.51 -13.30 -13.58
CA GLY A 88 -22.26 -13.93 -14.87
C GLY A 88 -21.19 -15.01 -14.88
N GLY A 89 -20.74 -15.47 -13.72
CA GLY A 89 -19.77 -16.57 -13.62
C GLY A 89 -18.32 -16.16 -13.81
N PHE A 90 -18.03 -14.87 -13.83
CA PHE A 90 -16.66 -14.37 -13.91
C PHE A 90 -16.10 -14.11 -12.52
N GLU A 91 -14.83 -14.44 -12.34
CA GLU A 91 -14.08 -14.10 -11.14
C GLU A 91 -13.16 -12.92 -11.44
N ARG A 92 -13.07 -12.01 -10.49
CA ARG A 92 -12.13 -10.90 -10.54
C ARG A 92 -11.21 -11.00 -9.34
N TYR A 93 -9.92 -10.78 -9.56
CA TYR A 93 -8.95 -10.74 -8.48
C TYR A 93 -8.65 -9.30 -8.10
N CYS A 94 -8.72 -9.02 -6.81
CA CYS A 94 -8.24 -7.75 -6.26
C CYS A 94 -6.93 -8.03 -5.55
N LEU A 95 -5.89 -7.27 -5.91
CA LEU A 95 -4.59 -7.38 -5.27
C LEU A 95 -4.44 -6.29 -4.22
N ARG A 96 -3.79 -6.64 -3.13
CA ARG A 96 -3.41 -5.68 -2.10
C ARG A 96 -2.02 -5.98 -1.60
N VAL A 97 -1.40 -4.98 -1.00
CA VAL A 97 -0.12 -5.14 -0.33
C VAL A 97 -0.40 -5.50 1.12
N VAL A 98 0.24 -6.55 1.61
CA VAL A 98 0.23 -6.88 3.04
C VAL A 98 1.59 -6.49 3.60
N ALA A 99 1.60 -5.53 4.50
CA ALA A 99 2.83 -5.01 5.08
C ALA A 99 3.39 -5.98 6.11
N GLU A 100 4.67 -6.27 5.98
CA GLU A 100 5.44 -7.01 6.98
C GLU A 100 6.28 -6.05 7.81
N HIS A 101 6.63 -4.91 7.23
CA HIS A 101 7.37 -3.85 7.90
C HIS A 101 6.97 -2.50 7.29
N VAL A 102 6.86 -1.49 8.13
CA VAL A 102 6.59 -0.11 7.70
C VAL A 102 7.66 0.78 8.31
N GLU A 103 8.42 1.44 7.46
CA GLU A 103 9.42 2.41 7.88
C GLU A 103 8.81 3.80 7.79
N PHE A 104 8.75 4.47 8.93
CA PHE A 104 8.28 5.85 9.00
C PHE A 104 9.42 6.77 8.64
N LYS A 105 9.33 7.46 7.52
CA LYS A 105 10.38 8.37 7.12
C LYS A 105 10.40 9.59 8.04
N PRO A 106 11.60 10.15 8.33
CA PRO A 106 11.68 11.31 9.20
C PRO A 106 10.84 12.47 8.69
N ILE A 107 10.19 13.17 9.61
CA ILE A 107 9.48 14.40 9.30
C ILE A 107 10.54 15.48 9.10
N LYS A 108 10.53 16.12 7.94
CA LYS A 108 11.41 17.25 7.69
C LYS A 108 10.90 18.45 8.47
N ALA A 109 11.75 18.99 9.30
CA ALA A 109 11.45 20.20 10.03
C ALA A 109 11.46 21.42 9.07
#